data_5c839a7d5f2226167c988349814e6545
#
_entry.id   5c839a7d5f2226167c988349814e6545
#
_cell.length_a   1.000
_cell.length_b   1.000
_cell.length_c   1.000
_cell.angle_alpha   90.00
_cell.angle_beta   90.00
_cell.angle_gamma   90.00
#
_symmetry.space_group_name_H-M   'P 1'
#
loop_
_entity.id
_entity.type
_entity.pdbx_description
1 polymer ?
#
loop_
_entity_poly.entity_id
_entity_poly.type
_entity_poly.pdbx_seq_one_letter_code
_entity_poly.pdbx_strand_id
1 'polypeptide(L)'
;MIKPKIISLLLVLAMVLLFSAPNVLAIGITPGRVTVDFQPSMQKTVEFTVLNNEHKDMKVMFGLMGELADYITLNTKSVDFKATEESKTFSYTVNLPVALTPGNHEAKIAAAELPPEGTGEGVYIGSTVVVTSQFLVKSPYPYKYAEIRLDVKEANVNGTTNFYVEVENLGQHDLVDMQAIIEILGPTNNKIAILKTDTKTVPAGQKVELVASWKADVNAGQYKAVASLAYDEGKIASADKVFNIGSLEVNVIDINVRNFRLGDIAKFDVTVENQWSTTVKDVYAQLQIFDAQKQQIANVKTASLDIPALSRQVLTAYWDTAGIKEGDYSGKLLLNYANRVIERELKTSISLNSIKVEIIGASITARATAAEGGKQNLIFILIVVLIIINAAWFIYFKRKGKK
;
A
#
# COMPACT_ATOMS: atom_id res chain seq x y z
N MET A 1 30.99 -14.04 -23.37
CA MET A 1 31.49 -13.91 -21.96
C MET A 1 32.07 -12.51 -21.79
N ILE A 2 31.46 -11.66 -21.00
CA ILE A 2 31.96 -10.31 -20.71
C ILE A 2 33.19 -10.45 -19.80
N LYS A 3 34.29 -9.80 -20.14
CA LYS A 3 35.55 -9.91 -19.37
C LYS A 3 35.33 -9.34 -17.95
N PRO A 4 35.81 -9.99 -16.88
CA PRO A 4 35.59 -9.57 -15.49
C PRO A 4 36.04 -8.13 -15.20
N LYS A 5 37.00 -7.59 -15.91
CA LYS A 5 37.44 -6.18 -15.84
C LYS A 5 36.37 -5.20 -16.29
N ILE A 6 35.52 -5.59 -17.27
CA ILE A 6 34.43 -4.72 -17.77
C ILE A 6 33.29 -4.67 -16.73
N ILE A 7 32.99 -5.80 -16.06
CA ILE A 7 32.00 -5.85 -15.01
C ILE A 7 32.42 -4.99 -13.80
N SER A 8 33.71 -5.05 -13.43
CA SER A 8 34.28 -4.21 -12.37
C SER A 8 34.22 -2.72 -12.69
N LEU A 9 34.50 -2.36 -13.95
CA LEU A 9 34.44 -0.97 -14.42
C LEU A 9 32.99 -0.44 -14.42
N LEU A 10 32.02 -1.25 -14.88
CA LEU A 10 30.60 -0.91 -14.85
C LEU A 10 30.06 -0.76 -13.41
N LEU A 11 30.52 -1.59 -12.48
CA LEU A 11 30.16 -1.47 -11.07
C LEU A 11 30.71 -0.18 -10.42
N VAL A 12 31.96 0.19 -10.74
CA VAL A 12 32.56 1.44 -10.27
C VAL A 12 31.84 2.64 -10.88
N LEU A 13 31.51 2.59 -12.17
CA LEU A 13 30.78 3.66 -12.86
C LEU A 13 29.37 3.82 -12.30
N ALA A 14 28.66 2.71 -12.02
CA ALA A 14 27.34 2.72 -11.37
C ALA A 14 27.42 3.27 -9.94
N MET A 15 28.49 2.97 -9.21
CA MET A 15 28.72 3.49 -7.87
C MET A 15 28.99 5.00 -7.89
N VAL A 16 29.76 5.50 -8.84
CA VAL A 16 30.03 6.94 -9.04
C VAL A 16 28.74 7.67 -9.42
N LEU A 17 27.89 7.09 -10.27
CA LEU A 17 26.60 7.66 -10.65
C LEU A 17 25.60 7.72 -9.49
N LEU A 18 25.63 6.76 -8.55
CA LEU A 18 24.81 6.76 -7.33
C LEU A 18 25.21 7.87 -6.35
N PHE A 19 26.51 8.21 -6.29
CA PHE A 19 27.01 9.33 -5.47
C PHE A 19 26.87 10.70 -6.15
N SER A 20 26.60 10.73 -7.44
CA SER A 20 26.40 11.96 -8.21
C SER A 20 24.93 12.42 -8.28
N ALA A 21 24.01 11.74 -7.55
CA ALA A 21 22.64 12.21 -7.46
C ALA A 21 22.65 13.59 -6.78
N PRO A 22 22.18 14.67 -7.45
CA PRO A 22 22.12 15.99 -6.82
C PRO A 22 21.19 15.88 -5.62
N ASN A 23 21.69 16.30 -4.45
CA ASN A 23 20.82 16.53 -3.32
C ASN A 23 19.83 17.63 -3.76
N VAL A 24 18.54 17.28 -3.87
CA VAL A 24 17.50 18.28 -4.11
C VAL A 24 17.32 19.00 -2.76
N LEU A 25 18.14 20.03 -2.59
CA LEU A 25 18.00 20.96 -1.47
C LEU A 25 16.99 22.01 -1.94
N ALA A 26 15.94 22.23 -1.17
CA ALA A 26 14.92 23.25 -1.43
C ALA A 26 14.77 24.12 -0.21
N ILE A 27 14.17 25.30 -0.37
CA ILE A 27 13.74 26.13 0.74
C ILE A 27 12.95 25.27 1.73
N GLY A 28 13.17 25.45 3.03
CA GLY A 28 12.46 24.76 4.11
C GLY A 28 11.69 25.71 5.00
N ILE A 29 10.71 25.20 5.76
CA ILE A 29 10.01 25.92 6.81
C ILE A 29 9.82 25.01 8.02
N THR A 30 10.06 25.53 9.21
CA THR A 30 9.93 24.80 10.48
C THR A 30 9.35 25.72 11.59
N PRO A 31 8.44 25.21 12.45
CA PRO A 31 7.83 23.88 12.43
C PRO A 31 6.88 23.72 11.23
N GLY A 32 6.75 22.49 10.72
CA GLY A 32 5.82 22.16 9.63
C GLY A 32 4.34 22.28 10.06
N ARG A 33 4.06 22.20 11.39
CA ARG A 33 2.72 22.35 11.97
C ARG A 33 2.79 22.88 13.40
N VAL A 34 1.87 23.77 13.73
CA VAL A 34 1.56 24.20 15.10
C VAL A 34 0.09 23.89 15.36
N THR A 35 -0.21 23.16 16.45
CA THR A 35 -1.57 22.81 16.85
C THR A 35 -1.88 23.48 18.18
N VAL A 36 -3.07 24.07 18.29
CA VAL A 36 -3.58 24.68 19.52
C VAL A 36 -5.05 24.30 19.74
N ASP A 37 -5.47 24.23 21.00
CA ASP A 37 -6.87 24.11 21.34
C ASP A 37 -7.51 25.49 21.31
N PHE A 38 -8.75 25.56 20.80
CA PHE A 38 -9.49 26.79 20.67
C PHE A 38 -9.79 27.41 22.05
N GLN A 39 -9.47 28.66 22.18
CA GLN A 39 -9.92 29.53 23.28
C GLN A 39 -10.52 30.80 22.68
N PRO A 40 -11.71 31.24 23.15
CA PRO A 40 -12.33 32.45 22.66
C PRO A 40 -11.40 33.66 22.74
N SER A 41 -11.30 34.40 21.64
CA SER A 41 -10.44 35.62 21.55
C SER A 41 -8.97 35.40 21.87
N MET A 42 -8.46 34.15 21.67
CA MET A 42 -7.05 33.83 21.93
C MET A 42 -6.15 34.71 21.05
N GLN A 43 -5.17 35.33 21.68
CA GLN A 43 -4.07 36.00 21.00
C GLN A 43 -2.78 35.22 21.23
N LYS A 44 -2.07 34.91 20.16
CA LYS A 44 -0.82 34.14 20.24
C LYS A 44 0.14 34.58 19.15
N THR A 45 1.37 34.85 19.52
CA THR A 45 2.48 34.98 18.57
C THR A 45 3.16 33.65 18.39
N VAL A 46 3.37 33.23 17.15
CA VAL A 46 4.02 31.99 16.78
C VAL A 46 5.22 32.29 15.93
N GLU A 47 6.35 31.70 16.27
CA GLU A 47 7.58 31.79 15.51
C GLU A 47 7.69 30.66 14.48
N PHE A 48 8.31 30.97 13.36
CA PHE A 48 8.68 29.99 12.35
C PHE A 48 10.01 30.37 11.71
N THR A 49 10.76 29.38 11.28
CA THR A 49 12.07 29.57 10.67
C THR A 49 12.05 29.11 9.23
N VAL A 50 12.55 29.92 8.34
CA VAL A 50 12.80 29.57 6.92
C VAL A 50 14.24 29.17 6.77
N LEU A 51 14.46 28.06 6.07
CA LEU A 51 15.79 27.45 5.85
C LEU A 51 16.21 27.68 4.40
N ASN A 52 17.42 28.17 4.19
CA ASN A 52 18.05 28.32 2.86
C ASN A 52 18.98 27.12 2.61
N ASN A 53 18.40 25.95 2.35
CA ASN A 53 19.16 24.72 2.18
C ASN A 53 20.01 24.72 0.89
N GLU A 54 19.71 25.57 -0.09
CA GLU A 54 20.48 25.69 -1.33
C GLU A 54 21.68 26.63 -1.20
N HIS A 55 21.78 27.37 -0.09
CA HIS A 55 22.85 28.34 0.15
C HIS A 55 22.99 29.33 -1.02
N LYS A 56 21.86 29.88 -1.49
CA LYS A 56 21.81 30.83 -2.61
C LYS A 56 21.19 32.17 -2.18
N ASP A 57 21.50 33.22 -2.94
CA ASP A 57 20.77 34.48 -2.85
C ASP A 57 19.35 34.26 -3.35
N MET A 58 18.35 34.52 -2.52
CA MET A 58 16.95 34.36 -2.88
C MET A 58 16.05 35.36 -2.17
N LYS A 59 14.95 35.75 -2.82
CA LYS A 59 13.89 36.56 -2.22
C LYS A 59 12.71 35.65 -1.90
N VAL A 60 12.26 35.68 -0.65
CA VAL A 60 11.12 34.87 -0.17
C VAL A 60 9.97 35.80 0.17
N MET A 61 8.79 35.49 -0.34
CA MET A 61 7.54 36.18 -0.02
C MET A 61 6.67 35.28 0.85
N PHE A 62 6.06 35.85 1.87
CA PHE A 62 5.14 35.19 2.77
C PHE A 62 3.70 35.45 2.40
N GLY A 63 2.87 34.39 2.47
CA GLY A 63 1.44 34.45 2.23
C GLY A 63 0.65 33.64 3.24
N LEU A 64 -0.64 33.91 3.33
CA LEU A 64 -1.59 33.21 4.19
C LEU A 64 -2.67 32.57 3.32
N MET A 65 -3.05 31.35 3.66
CA MET A 65 -4.10 30.57 2.99
C MET A 65 -4.93 29.82 4.04
N GLY A 66 -6.17 29.50 3.71
CA GLY A 66 -7.08 28.73 4.57
C GLY A 66 -8.08 29.62 5.30
N GLU A 67 -9.02 28.98 5.98
CA GLU A 67 -10.15 29.66 6.62
C GLU A 67 -9.76 30.58 7.78
N LEU A 68 -8.65 30.31 8.47
CA LEU A 68 -8.14 31.17 9.54
C LEU A 68 -7.18 32.27 9.05
N ALA A 69 -6.97 32.41 7.75
CA ALA A 69 -6.04 33.42 7.21
C ALA A 69 -6.37 34.83 7.66
N ASP A 70 -7.65 35.18 7.73
CA ASP A 70 -8.12 36.52 8.15
C ASP A 70 -7.86 36.83 9.64
N TYR A 71 -7.59 35.80 10.43
CA TYR A 71 -7.27 35.90 11.86
C TYR A 71 -5.76 35.92 12.14
N ILE A 72 -4.94 35.90 11.09
CA ILE A 72 -3.48 35.87 11.20
C ILE A 72 -2.86 37.10 10.57
N THR A 73 -1.93 37.73 11.27
CA THR A 73 -1.14 38.85 10.76
C THR A 73 0.33 38.43 10.69
N LEU A 74 0.90 38.49 9.48
CA LEU A 74 2.33 38.26 9.28
C LEU A 74 3.09 39.55 9.66
N ASN A 75 4.11 39.42 10.51
CA ASN A 75 4.96 40.56 10.92
C ASN A 75 5.95 40.94 9.81
N THR A 76 6.21 40.04 8.86
CA THR A 76 7.08 40.27 7.70
C THR A 76 6.39 39.72 6.45
N LYS A 77 6.39 40.51 5.34
CA LYS A 77 5.78 40.08 4.07
C LYS A 77 6.79 39.51 3.08
N SER A 78 8.04 39.92 3.16
CA SER A 78 9.11 39.41 2.30
C SER A 78 10.47 39.59 2.97
N VAL A 79 11.42 38.80 2.53
CA VAL A 79 12.81 38.82 3.03
C VAL A 79 13.77 38.42 1.92
N ASP A 80 14.97 39.02 1.92
CA ASP A 80 16.08 38.61 1.09
C ASP A 80 17.03 37.75 1.92
N PHE A 81 17.41 36.60 1.38
CA PHE A 81 18.46 35.73 1.90
C PHE A 81 19.74 35.91 1.08
N LYS A 82 20.87 35.90 1.77
CA LYS A 82 22.17 35.75 1.15
C LYS A 82 22.61 34.29 1.17
N ALA A 83 23.44 33.88 0.23
CA ALA A 83 23.97 32.51 0.13
C ALA A 83 24.68 32.05 1.43
N THR A 84 25.21 32.98 2.22
CA THR A 84 25.87 32.72 3.51
C THR A 84 24.91 32.57 4.69
N GLU A 85 23.64 32.86 4.50
CA GLU A 85 22.62 32.81 5.55
C GLU A 85 21.84 31.49 5.45
N GLU A 86 21.98 30.62 6.44
CA GLU A 86 21.37 29.31 6.45
C GLU A 86 19.89 29.34 6.84
N SER A 87 19.49 30.28 7.69
CA SER A 87 18.11 30.40 8.17
C SER A 87 17.79 31.80 8.70
N LYS A 88 16.49 32.11 8.73
CA LYS A 88 15.96 33.31 9.41
C LYS A 88 14.65 32.96 10.10
N THR A 89 14.48 33.49 11.31
CA THR A 89 13.26 33.31 12.11
C THR A 89 12.35 34.52 11.98
N PHE A 90 11.07 34.24 11.81
CA PHE A 90 9.97 35.18 11.64
C PHE A 90 8.84 34.86 12.59
N SER A 91 7.87 35.73 12.71
CA SER A 91 6.68 35.47 13.51
C SER A 91 5.42 35.93 12.82
N TYR A 92 4.33 35.32 13.23
CA TYR A 92 2.98 35.77 12.93
C TYR A 92 2.15 35.86 14.21
N THR A 93 1.19 36.75 14.22
CA THR A 93 0.26 36.94 15.35
C THR A 93 -1.11 36.42 14.94
N VAL A 94 -1.66 35.57 15.78
CA VAL A 94 -3.00 34.98 15.64
C VAL A 94 -3.93 35.71 16.59
N ASN A 95 -5.10 36.13 16.09
CA ASN A 95 -6.18 36.74 16.88
C ASN A 95 -7.47 35.97 16.57
N LEU A 96 -7.73 34.89 17.31
CA LEU A 96 -8.91 34.06 17.07
C LEU A 96 -10.20 34.79 17.41
N PRO A 97 -11.33 34.47 16.75
CA PRO A 97 -12.63 35.03 17.05
C PRO A 97 -13.15 34.57 18.41
N VAL A 98 -14.26 35.16 18.85
CA VAL A 98 -14.96 34.79 20.09
C VAL A 98 -15.52 33.36 20.00
N ALA A 99 -15.88 32.89 18.79
CA ALA A 99 -16.44 31.57 18.55
C ALA A 99 -15.91 31.00 17.24
N LEU A 100 -15.63 29.70 17.23
CA LEU A 100 -15.43 28.88 16.06
C LEU A 100 -16.43 27.71 16.08
N THR A 101 -16.82 27.26 14.92
CA THR A 101 -17.61 26.01 14.82
C THR A 101 -16.82 24.84 15.39
N PRO A 102 -17.47 23.78 15.91
CA PRO A 102 -16.74 22.60 16.32
C PRO A 102 -15.99 21.95 15.15
N GLY A 103 -14.80 21.45 15.42
CA GLY A 103 -13.97 20.80 14.39
C GLY A 103 -12.54 21.34 14.33
N ASN A 104 -11.84 20.96 13.27
CA ASN A 104 -10.48 21.40 12.98
C ASN A 104 -10.51 22.56 12.00
N HIS A 105 -9.86 23.66 12.35
CA HIS A 105 -9.74 24.87 11.54
C HIS A 105 -8.28 25.12 11.20
N GLU A 106 -7.97 25.48 9.97
CA GLU A 106 -6.58 25.63 9.57
C GLU A 106 -6.27 26.93 8.82
N ALA A 107 -5.04 27.36 9.01
CA ALA A 107 -4.36 28.25 8.07
C ALA A 107 -3.01 27.67 7.69
N LYS A 108 -2.50 28.09 6.54
CA LYS A 108 -1.16 27.77 6.07
C LYS A 108 -0.38 29.04 5.88
N ILE A 109 0.77 29.08 6.50
CA ILE A 109 1.78 30.12 6.30
C ILE A 109 2.67 29.64 5.18
N ALA A 110 2.59 30.26 4.02
CA ALA A 110 3.37 29.91 2.84
C ALA A 110 4.63 30.79 2.77
N ALA A 111 5.76 30.17 2.46
CA ALA A 111 6.98 30.84 2.07
C ALA A 111 7.29 30.47 0.61
N ALA A 112 7.16 31.43 -0.28
CA ALA A 112 7.36 31.26 -1.71
C ALA A 112 8.68 31.93 -2.14
N GLU A 113 9.55 31.17 -2.76
CA GLU A 113 10.73 31.71 -3.39
C GLU A 113 10.32 32.45 -4.68
N LEU A 114 10.66 33.72 -4.78
CA LEU A 114 10.40 34.49 -5.98
C LEU A 114 11.47 34.18 -7.04
N PRO A 115 11.08 34.06 -8.32
CA PRO A 115 12.05 33.97 -9.41
C PRO A 115 13.03 35.15 -9.37
N PRO A 116 14.30 34.95 -9.74
CA PRO A 116 15.23 36.06 -9.89
C PRO A 116 14.66 37.07 -10.88
N GLU A 117 14.80 38.36 -10.55
CA GLU A 117 14.35 39.45 -11.44
C GLU A 117 15.10 39.33 -12.74
N GLY A 118 14.40 39.00 -13.83
CA GLY A 118 15.02 38.82 -15.16
C GLY A 118 15.46 40.11 -15.75
N THR A 119 16.74 40.25 -16.08
CA THR A 119 17.34 41.31 -16.90
C THR A 119 17.34 40.91 -18.36
N GLY A 120 16.18 40.77 -19.01
CA GLY A 120 16.16 40.40 -20.43
C GLY A 120 14.77 40.34 -21.04
N GLU A 121 14.65 40.80 -22.29
CA GLU A 121 13.47 40.60 -23.15
C GLU A 121 13.37 39.12 -23.52
N GLY A 122 12.55 38.34 -22.77
CA GLY A 122 12.30 36.94 -23.07
C GLY A 122 11.19 36.38 -22.16
N VAL A 123 10.46 35.34 -22.64
CA VAL A 123 9.50 34.59 -21.83
C VAL A 123 10.27 33.74 -20.82
N TYR A 124 10.30 34.13 -19.57
CA TYR A 124 10.88 33.36 -18.47
C TYR A 124 9.85 32.36 -17.94
N ILE A 125 10.08 31.06 -18.11
CA ILE A 125 9.30 30.00 -17.48
C ILE A 125 10.05 29.59 -16.22
N GLY A 126 9.74 30.22 -15.09
CA GLY A 126 10.27 29.84 -13.78
C GLY A 126 9.31 28.95 -13.01
N SER A 127 9.80 27.94 -12.31
CA SER A 127 9.04 27.22 -11.28
C SER A 127 9.24 27.93 -9.94
N THR A 128 8.15 28.22 -9.24
CA THR A 128 8.20 28.77 -7.88
C THR A 128 8.09 27.63 -6.88
N VAL A 129 9.06 27.51 -5.98
CA VAL A 129 9.00 26.58 -4.85
C VAL A 129 8.23 27.26 -3.71
N VAL A 130 7.19 26.59 -3.22
CA VAL A 130 6.39 27.06 -2.08
C VAL A 130 6.44 25.99 -1.00
N VAL A 131 6.84 26.38 0.19
CA VAL A 131 6.78 25.53 1.39
C VAL A 131 5.78 26.12 2.37
N THR A 132 5.10 25.28 3.14
CA THR A 132 4.04 25.73 4.05
C THR A 132 4.22 25.20 5.46
N SER A 133 3.90 26.04 6.45
CA SER A 133 3.67 25.65 7.85
C SER A 133 2.18 25.73 8.14
N GLN A 134 1.62 24.67 8.72
CA GLN A 134 0.20 24.59 9.06
C GLN A 134 -0.02 25.10 10.48
N PHE A 135 -0.95 26.04 10.65
CA PHE A 135 -1.52 26.42 11.95
C PHE A 135 -2.90 25.77 12.08
N LEU A 136 -3.06 24.85 13.04
CA LEU A 136 -4.27 24.07 13.26
C LEU A 136 -4.88 24.43 14.60
N VAL A 137 -6.15 24.80 14.59
CA VAL A 137 -6.96 25.08 15.78
C VAL A 137 -7.99 23.97 15.94
N LYS A 138 -8.00 23.31 17.11
CA LYS A 138 -9.01 22.31 17.45
C LYS A 138 -10.10 22.97 18.30
N SER A 139 -11.31 23.04 17.75
CA SER A 139 -12.50 23.55 18.47
C SER A 139 -13.34 22.35 18.91
N PRO A 140 -13.49 22.11 20.23
CA PRO A 140 -14.22 20.93 20.70
C PRO A 140 -15.72 21.07 20.43
N TYR A 141 -16.37 19.95 20.19
CA TYR A 141 -17.84 19.88 20.13
C TYR A 141 -18.43 20.13 21.52
N PRO A 142 -19.56 20.84 21.63
CA PRO A 142 -20.23 21.00 22.91
C PRO A 142 -20.69 19.64 23.45
N TYR A 143 -20.57 19.45 24.76
CA TYR A 143 -20.97 18.23 25.47
C TYR A 143 -20.11 17.01 25.09
N LYS A 144 -20.74 15.85 24.88
CA LYS A 144 -20.14 14.60 24.46
C LYS A 144 -20.21 14.48 22.95
N TYR A 145 -19.09 14.16 22.34
CA TYR A 145 -19.02 13.87 20.89
C TYR A 145 -17.89 12.88 20.61
N ALA A 146 -18.23 11.81 19.91
CA ALA A 146 -17.27 10.77 19.53
C ALA A 146 -17.25 10.55 18.03
N GLU A 147 -16.05 10.37 17.50
CA GLU A 147 -15.82 9.75 16.20
C GLU A 147 -15.09 8.44 16.39
N ILE A 148 -15.38 7.46 15.52
CA ILE A 148 -14.70 6.17 15.57
C ILE A 148 -14.10 5.81 14.23
N ARG A 149 -13.01 5.05 14.30
CA ARG A 149 -12.39 4.39 13.16
C ARG A 149 -12.26 2.91 13.45
N LEU A 150 -12.57 2.08 12.48
CA LEU A 150 -12.43 0.63 12.59
C LEU A 150 -11.25 0.15 11.75
N ASP A 151 -10.35 -0.59 12.36
CA ASP A 151 -9.33 -1.37 11.67
C ASP A 151 -9.43 -2.84 12.02
N VAL A 152 -9.09 -3.72 11.06
CA VAL A 152 -9.22 -5.17 11.19
C VAL A 152 -7.97 -5.83 10.64
N LYS A 153 -7.35 -6.70 11.42
CA LYS A 153 -6.25 -7.55 10.92
C LYS A 153 -6.82 -8.75 10.19
N GLU A 154 -6.33 -8.98 8.99
CA GLU A 154 -6.69 -10.19 8.22
C GLU A 154 -6.19 -11.44 8.94
N ALA A 155 -6.95 -12.53 8.85
CA ALA A 155 -6.61 -13.82 9.44
C ALA A 155 -6.88 -14.96 8.46
N ASN A 156 -6.29 -16.11 8.74
CA ASN A 156 -6.63 -17.36 8.03
C ASN A 156 -7.98 -17.91 8.51
N VAL A 157 -8.57 -18.78 7.70
CA VAL A 157 -9.73 -19.59 8.10
C VAL A 157 -9.41 -20.33 9.40
N ASN A 158 -10.37 -20.35 10.34
CA ASN A 158 -10.20 -20.86 11.71
C ASN A 158 -9.16 -20.12 12.57
N GLY A 159 -8.52 -19.06 12.05
CA GLY A 159 -7.64 -18.17 12.80
C GLY A 159 -8.41 -17.17 13.66
N THR A 160 -7.68 -16.46 14.52
CA THR A 160 -8.24 -15.35 15.30
C THR A 160 -7.91 -14.04 14.63
N THR A 161 -8.92 -13.21 14.36
CA THR A 161 -8.75 -11.83 13.93
C THR A 161 -9.10 -10.87 15.06
N ASN A 162 -8.42 -9.72 15.08
CA ASN A 162 -8.66 -8.66 16.03
C ASN A 162 -9.23 -7.43 15.33
N PHE A 163 -10.20 -6.82 15.96
CA PHE A 163 -10.86 -5.59 15.57
C PHE A 163 -10.41 -4.50 16.50
N TYR A 164 -9.95 -3.39 15.96
CA TYR A 164 -9.48 -2.23 16.68
C TYR A 164 -10.40 -1.06 16.36
N VAL A 165 -11.10 -0.58 17.39
CA VAL A 165 -11.98 0.60 17.28
C VAL A 165 -11.28 1.75 17.96
N GLU A 166 -10.62 2.63 17.18
CA GLU A 166 -10.10 3.89 17.67
C GLU A 166 -11.28 4.82 17.93
N VAL A 167 -11.44 5.25 19.17
CA VAL A 167 -12.45 6.23 19.60
C VAL A 167 -11.74 7.55 19.87
N GLU A 168 -12.10 8.61 19.14
CA GLU A 168 -11.64 9.97 19.37
C GLU A 168 -12.75 10.78 20.05
N ASN A 169 -12.49 11.26 21.26
CA ASN A 169 -13.42 12.15 21.96
C ASN A 169 -13.13 13.61 21.54
N LEU A 170 -13.96 14.14 20.68
CA LEU A 170 -13.89 15.52 20.22
C LEU A 170 -14.79 16.47 21.01
N GLY A 171 -15.46 15.94 22.05
CA GLY A 171 -16.32 16.70 22.94
C GLY A 171 -15.57 17.33 24.11
N GLN A 172 -16.31 18.08 24.93
CA GLN A 172 -15.79 18.77 26.12
C GLN A 172 -15.86 17.90 27.40
N HIS A 173 -16.56 16.76 27.35
CA HIS A 173 -16.76 15.87 28.50
C HIS A 173 -16.19 14.48 28.23
N ASP A 174 -15.71 13.84 29.28
CA ASP A 174 -15.22 12.46 29.20
C ASP A 174 -16.33 11.51 28.78
N LEU A 175 -15.98 10.54 27.95
CA LEU A 175 -16.84 9.44 27.56
C LEU A 175 -16.51 8.25 28.49
N VAL A 176 -17.37 7.98 29.44
CA VAL A 176 -17.17 6.98 30.48
C VAL A 176 -17.76 5.65 30.03
N ASP A 177 -17.06 4.55 30.32
CA ASP A 177 -17.51 3.16 30.09
C ASP A 177 -17.88 2.88 28.62
N MET A 178 -17.07 3.39 27.67
CA MET A 178 -17.29 3.19 26.26
C MET A 178 -16.99 1.75 25.85
N GLN A 179 -17.95 1.12 25.19
CA GLN A 179 -17.87 -0.22 24.60
C GLN A 179 -18.48 -0.17 23.20
N ALA A 180 -17.73 -0.59 22.19
CA ALA A 180 -18.25 -0.70 20.83
C ALA A 180 -18.87 -2.09 20.59
N ILE A 181 -19.94 -2.10 19.79
CA ILE A 181 -20.55 -3.33 19.25
C ILE A 181 -20.10 -3.44 17.79
N ILE A 182 -19.60 -4.62 17.41
CA ILE A 182 -19.14 -4.88 16.05
C ILE A 182 -19.99 -5.99 15.46
N GLU A 183 -20.70 -5.69 14.39
CA GLU A 183 -21.43 -6.68 13.59
C GLU A 183 -20.55 -7.15 12.45
N ILE A 184 -20.39 -8.46 12.29
CA ILE A 184 -19.68 -9.08 11.16
C ILE A 184 -20.73 -9.58 10.18
N LEU A 185 -20.64 -9.10 8.94
CA LEU A 185 -21.51 -9.44 7.84
C LEU A 185 -20.77 -10.30 6.81
N GLY A 186 -21.44 -11.32 6.33
CA GLY A 186 -20.96 -12.19 5.25
C GLY A 186 -21.11 -11.54 3.86
N PRO A 187 -20.67 -12.24 2.79
CA PRO A 187 -20.70 -11.73 1.42
C PRO A 187 -22.10 -11.38 0.90
N THR A 188 -23.14 -11.98 1.47
CA THR A 188 -24.55 -11.72 1.13
C THR A 188 -25.24 -10.76 2.12
N ASN A 189 -24.46 -10.00 2.90
CA ASN A 189 -24.92 -9.12 3.98
C ASN A 189 -25.68 -9.84 5.11
N ASN A 190 -25.59 -11.15 5.20
CA ASN A 190 -26.12 -11.91 6.33
C ASN A 190 -25.22 -11.71 7.55
N LYS A 191 -25.83 -11.56 8.72
CA LYS A 191 -25.13 -11.43 9.98
C LYS A 191 -24.44 -12.75 10.36
N ILE A 192 -23.13 -12.71 10.57
CA ILE A 192 -22.29 -13.86 10.95
C ILE A 192 -22.04 -13.87 12.45
N ALA A 193 -21.66 -12.72 13.03
CA ALA A 193 -21.35 -12.60 14.44
C ALA A 193 -21.61 -11.18 14.95
N ILE A 194 -21.76 -11.08 16.28
CA ILE A 194 -21.78 -9.81 17.01
C ILE A 194 -20.71 -9.91 18.10
N LEU A 195 -19.82 -8.94 18.13
CA LEU A 195 -18.76 -8.83 19.11
C LEU A 195 -18.96 -7.59 19.97
N LYS A 196 -18.42 -7.63 21.18
CA LYS A 196 -18.27 -6.48 22.06
C LYS A 196 -16.79 -6.27 22.33
N THR A 197 -16.35 -5.02 22.29
CA THR A 197 -14.99 -4.67 22.70
C THR A 197 -14.83 -4.70 24.21
N ASP A 198 -13.60 -4.55 24.69
CA ASP A 198 -13.33 -4.11 26.05
C ASP A 198 -14.01 -2.75 26.34
N THR A 199 -14.09 -2.39 27.61
CA THR A 199 -14.70 -1.14 28.07
C THR A 199 -13.62 -0.20 28.57
N LYS A 200 -13.62 1.06 28.08
CA LYS A 200 -12.66 2.10 28.50
C LYS A 200 -13.32 3.46 28.61
N THR A 201 -12.74 4.31 29.45
CA THR A 201 -13.04 5.74 29.48
C THR A 201 -12.17 6.46 28.45
N VAL A 202 -12.76 7.38 27.68
CA VAL A 202 -12.06 8.22 26.69
C VAL A 202 -12.14 9.67 27.18
N PRO A 203 -11.07 10.22 27.78
CA PRO A 203 -11.04 11.60 28.24
C PRO A 203 -11.29 12.61 27.11
N ALA A 204 -11.79 13.79 27.42
CA ALA A 204 -12.01 14.86 26.46
C ALA A 204 -10.72 15.18 25.68
N GLY A 205 -10.83 15.30 24.37
CA GLY A 205 -9.70 15.57 23.47
C GLY A 205 -8.71 14.43 23.26
N GLN A 206 -8.97 13.24 23.83
CA GLN A 206 -8.07 12.07 23.74
C GLN A 206 -8.61 11.00 22.78
N LYS A 207 -7.68 10.10 22.41
CA LYS A 207 -7.97 8.90 21.63
C LYS A 207 -7.70 7.66 22.46
N VAL A 208 -8.58 6.69 22.36
CA VAL A 208 -8.41 5.38 23.02
C VAL A 208 -8.81 4.29 22.04
N GLU A 209 -8.08 3.20 22.03
CA GLU A 209 -8.38 2.03 21.20
C GLU A 209 -9.13 0.99 22.02
N LEU A 210 -10.29 0.54 21.52
CA LEU A 210 -11.09 -0.55 22.05
C LEU A 210 -10.86 -1.78 21.18
N VAL A 211 -10.73 -2.98 21.78
CA VAL A 211 -10.37 -4.20 21.08
C VAL A 211 -11.40 -5.30 21.27
N ALA A 212 -11.73 -5.99 20.18
CA ALA A 212 -12.47 -7.24 20.21
C ALA A 212 -11.74 -8.31 19.39
N SER A 213 -11.85 -9.56 19.79
CA SER A 213 -11.27 -10.71 19.09
C SER A 213 -12.37 -11.65 18.60
N TRP A 214 -12.18 -12.22 17.43
CA TRP A 214 -13.10 -13.17 16.81
C TRP A 214 -12.36 -14.35 16.22
N LYS A 215 -12.81 -15.57 16.55
CA LYS A 215 -12.34 -16.77 15.87
C LYS A 215 -13.14 -16.94 14.58
N ALA A 216 -12.46 -16.84 13.44
CA ALA A 216 -13.06 -16.85 12.12
C ALA A 216 -13.36 -18.27 11.64
N ASP A 217 -14.34 -18.94 12.25
CA ASP A 217 -14.86 -20.25 11.82
C ASP A 217 -15.84 -20.05 10.65
N VAL A 218 -15.30 -19.61 9.54
CA VAL A 218 -16.04 -19.29 8.32
C VAL A 218 -15.20 -19.62 7.10
N ASN A 219 -15.81 -19.71 5.91
CA ASN A 219 -15.11 -19.93 4.66
C ASN A 219 -14.16 -18.77 4.31
N ALA A 220 -13.13 -19.07 3.51
CA ALA A 220 -12.28 -18.04 2.95
C ALA A 220 -13.12 -17.06 2.12
N GLY A 221 -12.91 -15.74 2.33
CA GLY A 221 -13.69 -14.77 1.62
C GLY A 221 -13.58 -13.36 2.16
N GLN A 222 -14.35 -12.47 1.53
CA GLN A 222 -14.48 -11.08 1.92
C GLN A 222 -15.68 -10.91 2.84
N TYR A 223 -15.46 -10.23 3.95
CA TYR A 223 -16.43 -9.93 5.00
C TYR A 223 -16.47 -8.42 5.25
N LYS A 224 -17.55 -7.96 5.88
CA LYS A 224 -17.70 -6.57 6.30
C LYS A 224 -17.91 -6.52 7.81
N ALA A 225 -17.17 -5.68 8.50
CA ALA A 225 -17.41 -5.36 9.90
C ALA A 225 -18.04 -3.97 9.99
N VAL A 226 -19.02 -3.81 10.87
CA VAL A 226 -19.68 -2.53 11.19
C VAL A 226 -19.57 -2.33 12.69
N ALA A 227 -18.76 -1.36 13.11
CA ALA A 227 -18.64 -0.95 14.49
C ALA A 227 -19.64 0.17 14.81
N SER A 228 -20.27 0.09 15.97
CA SER A 228 -21.20 1.09 16.50
C SER A 228 -20.86 1.37 17.96
N LEU A 229 -20.73 2.65 18.31
CA LEU A 229 -20.45 3.14 19.65
C LEU A 229 -21.54 4.12 20.08
N ALA A 230 -22.34 3.73 21.04
CA ALA A 230 -23.26 4.67 21.71
C ALA A 230 -22.45 5.51 22.73
N TYR A 231 -22.43 6.84 22.59
CA TYR A 231 -21.63 7.71 23.43
C TYR A 231 -22.43 8.75 24.23
N ASP A 232 -23.70 8.95 23.88
CA ASP A 232 -24.64 9.80 24.59
C ASP A 232 -26.06 9.32 24.32
N GLU A 233 -27.07 9.87 25.00
CA GLU A 233 -28.47 9.47 24.80
C GLU A 233 -28.90 9.63 23.33
N GLY A 234 -29.15 8.48 22.67
CA GLY A 234 -29.56 8.40 21.27
C GLY A 234 -28.48 8.76 20.24
N LYS A 235 -27.23 9.05 20.64
CA LYS A 235 -26.12 9.37 19.73
C LYS A 235 -25.22 8.16 19.55
N ILE A 236 -24.98 7.81 18.28
CA ILE A 236 -24.16 6.66 17.89
C ILE A 236 -23.13 7.11 16.87
N ALA A 237 -21.85 6.82 17.13
CA ALA A 237 -20.80 6.86 16.12
C ALA A 237 -20.69 5.50 15.44
N SER A 238 -20.49 5.48 14.11
CA SER A 238 -20.40 4.24 13.35
C SER A 238 -19.25 4.29 12.35
N ALA A 239 -18.59 3.15 12.17
CA ALA A 239 -17.56 2.96 11.15
C ALA A 239 -17.64 1.56 10.58
N ASP A 240 -17.30 1.39 9.30
CA ASP A 240 -17.27 0.08 8.68
C ASP A 240 -15.93 -0.21 7.99
N LYS A 241 -15.62 -1.49 7.87
CA LYS A 241 -14.40 -1.98 7.23
C LYS A 241 -14.67 -3.29 6.52
N VAL A 242 -14.22 -3.37 5.27
CA VAL A 242 -14.14 -4.63 4.54
C VAL A 242 -12.80 -5.29 4.84
N PHE A 243 -12.81 -6.61 5.11
CA PHE A 243 -11.62 -7.39 5.44
C PHE A 243 -11.71 -8.80 4.86
N ASN A 244 -10.59 -9.50 4.81
CA ASN A 244 -10.51 -10.84 4.24
C ASN A 244 -10.21 -11.89 5.32
N ILE A 245 -10.84 -13.06 5.19
CA ILE A 245 -10.49 -14.28 5.92
C ILE A 245 -9.95 -15.29 4.91
N GLY A 246 -8.73 -15.80 5.16
CA GLY A 246 -8.02 -16.66 4.23
C GLY A 246 -7.49 -15.94 3.00
N SER A 247 -7.17 -16.69 1.97
CA SER A 247 -6.67 -16.18 0.69
C SER A 247 -7.60 -16.58 -0.46
N LEU A 248 -7.69 -15.70 -1.46
CA LEU A 248 -8.40 -16.02 -2.70
C LEU A 248 -7.64 -17.15 -3.41
N GLU A 249 -8.27 -18.33 -3.53
CA GLU A 249 -7.71 -19.48 -4.20
C GLU A 249 -8.71 -20.11 -5.18
N VAL A 250 -8.20 -20.40 -6.39
CA VAL A 250 -8.87 -21.25 -7.38
C VAL A 250 -7.97 -22.44 -7.63
N ASN A 251 -8.46 -23.64 -7.33
CA ASN A 251 -7.71 -24.86 -7.45
C ASN A 251 -8.06 -25.62 -8.73
N VAL A 252 -7.06 -26.27 -9.33
CA VAL A 252 -7.27 -27.26 -10.40
C VAL A 252 -7.56 -28.59 -9.72
N ILE A 253 -8.74 -29.15 -9.99
CA ILE A 253 -9.18 -30.42 -9.41
C ILE A 253 -8.78 -31.60 -10.29
N ASP A 254 -9.02 -31.44 -11.61
CA ASP A 254 -8.83 -32.54 -12.56
C ASP A 254 -8.69 -32.02 -13.99
N ILE A 255 -8.05 -32.82 -14.85
CA ILE A 255 -7.91 -32.59 -16.28
C ILE A 255 -8.31 -33.88 -17.01
N ASN A 256 -9.41 -33.82 -17.75
CA ASN A 256 -9.94 -34.96 -18.47
C ASN A 256 -9.92 -34.73 -19.99
N VAL A 257 -9.59 -35.78 -20.73
CA VAL A 257 -9.75 -35.86 -22.20
C VAL A 257 -10.64 -37.02 -22.53
N ARG A 258 -11.80 -36.77 -23.16
CA ARG A 258 -12.78 -37.82 -23.49
C ARG A 258 -12.93 -37.93 -25.00
N ASN A 259 -13.30 -39.13 -25.46
CA ASN A 259 -13.61 -39.42 -26.86
C ASN A 259 -12.47 -38.99 -27.80
N PHE A 260 -11.23 -39.35 -27.45
CA PHE A 260 -10.05 -38.97 -28.18
C PHE A 260 -9.60 -40.08 -29.14
N ARG A 261 -9.14 -39.66 -30.31
CA ARG A 261 -8.38 -40.47 -31.25
C ARG A 261 -7.17 -39.66 -31.73
N LEU A 262 -6.01 -40.27 -31.76
CA LEU A 262 -4.77 -39.63 -32.16
C LEU A 262 -4.85 -39.18 -33.63
N GLY A 263 -4.49 -37.94 -33.90
CA GLY A 263 -4.66 -37.23 -35.18
C GLY A 263 -5.91 -36.37 -35.26
N ASP A 264 -6.84 -36.52 -34.31
CA ASP A 264 -8.04 -35.68 -34.20
C ASP A 264 -7.82 -34.56 -33.20
N ILE A 265 -8.83 -33.70 -33.01
CA ILE A 265 -8.83 -32.61 -32.03
C ILE A 265 -9.09 -33.21 -30.64
N ALA A 266 -8.12 -33.09 -29.74
CA ALA A 266 -8.27 -33.40 -28.32
C ALA A 266 -9.00 -32.27 -27.59
N LYS A 267 -10.07 -32.62 -26.85
CA LYS A 267 -10.81 -31.71 -25.97
C LYS A 267 -10.37 -31.92 -24.54
N PHE A 268 -9.66 -30.95 -23.98
CA PHE A 268 -9.26 -30.93 -22.59
C PHE A 268 -10.31 -30.23 -21.74
N ASP A 269 -10.88 -30.93 -20.79
CA ASP A 269 -11.82 -30.41 -19.80
C ASP A 269 -11.07 -30.26 -18.48
N VAL A 270 -10.71 -29.01 -18.12
CA VAL A 270 -10.01 -28.66 -16.88
C VAL A 270 -11.04 -28.27 -15.83
N THR A 271 -11.24 -29.10 -14.82
CA THR A 271 -12.14 -28.80 -13.70
C THR A 271 -11.41 -27.94 -12.68
N VAL A 272 -11.95 -26.77 -12.40
CA VAL A 272 -11.44 -25.83 -11.40
C VAL A 272 -12.47 -25.60 -10.31
N GLU A 273 -12.01 -25.28 -9.09
CA GLU A 273 -12.84 -25.00 -7.92
C GLU A 273 -12.47 -23.64 -7.34
N ASN A 274 -13.45 -22.77 -7.25
CA ASN A 274 -13.34 -21.52 -6.52
C ASN A 274 -13.60 -21.78 -5.03
N GLN A 275 -12.59 -21.63 -4.19
CA GLN A 275 -12.72 -21.76 -2.72
C GLN A 275 -12.99 -20.41 -2.03
N TRP A 276 -13.20 -19.35 -2.80
CA TRP A 276 -13.48 -18.01 -2.30
C TRP A 276 -14.97 -17.75 -2.21
N SER A 277 -15.38 -16.94 -1.25
CA SER A 277 -16.79 -16.67 -0.93
C SER A 277 -17.51 -15.73 -1.91
N THR A 278 -16.80 -15.24 -2.94
CA THR A 278 -17.39 -14.44 -4.02
C THR A 278 -16.99 -14.98 -5.39
N THR A 279 -17.67 -14.53 -6.44
CA THR A 279 -17.33 -14.90 -7.81
C THR A 279 -15.92 -14.42 -8.18
N VAL A 280 -15.11 -15.32 -8.73
CA VAL A 280 -13.80 -14.99 -9.31
C VAL A 280 -13.99 -14.82 -10.82
N LYS A 281 -13.69 -13.61 -11.29
CA LYS A 281 -13.89 -13.23 -12.70
C LYS A 281 -12.69 -13.60 -13.57
N ASP A 282 -12.96 -13.76 -14.86
CA ASP A 282 -11.95 -13.89 -15.92
C ASP A 282 -10.95 -15.03 -15.69
N VAL A 283 -11.41 -16.17 -15.17
CA VAL A 283 -10.57 -17.36 -14.92
C VAL A 283 -10.36 -18.12 -16.24
N TYR A 284 -9.11 -18.39 -16.59
CA TYR A 284 -8.78 -19.22 -17.73
C TYR A 284 -7.53 -20.06 -17.46
N ALA A 285 -7.44 -21.20 -18.15
CA ALA A 285 -6.29 -22.10 -18.12
C ALA A 285 -5.54 -22.06 -19.46
N GLN A 286 -4.21 -22.22 -19.38
CA GLN A 286 -3.34 -22.41 -20.53
C GLN A 286 -2.55 -23.69 -20.32
N LEU A 287 -2.64 -24.64 -21.26
CA LEU A 287 -1.91 -25.88 -21.24
C LEU A 287 -0.76 -25.80 -22.23
N GLN A 288 0.43 -26.13 -21.76
CA GLN A 288 1.64 -26.26 -22.55
C GLN A 288 2.13 -27.70 -22.46
N ILE A 289 2.44 -28.33 -23.60
CA ILE A 289 2.94 -29.71 -23.68
C ILE A 289 4.29 -29.67 -24.39
N PHE A 290 5.24 -30.45 -23.88
CA PHE A 290 6.63 -30.48 -24.35
C PHE A 290 7.05 -31.89 -24.62
N ASP A 291 7.82 -32.10 -25.69
CA ASP A 291 8.43 -33.35 -26.02
C ASP A 291 9.65 -33.69 -25.13
N ALA A 292 10.31 -34.82 -25.40
CA ALA A 292 11.49 -35.28 -24.66
C ALA A 292 12.70 -34.33 -24.83
N GLN A 293 12.74 -33.54 -25.88
CA GLN A 293 13.75 -32.52 -26.17
C GLN A 293 13.39 -31.13 -25.56
N LYS A 294 12.31 -31.08 -24.77
CA LYS A 294 11.74 -29.84 -24.18
C LYS A 294 11.26 -28.83 -25.22
N GLN A 295 10.99 -29.27 -26.45
CA GLN A 295 10.30 -28.43 -27.43
C GLN A 295 8.81 -28.37 -27.12
N GLN A 296 8.26 -27.17 -27.18
CA GLN A 296 6.82 -26.98 -26.98
C GLN A 296 6.04 -27.42 -28.23
N ILE A 297 5.27 -28.49 -28.07
CA ILE A 297 4.45 -29.10 -29.15
C ILE A 297 2.98 -28.67 -29.07
N ALA A 298 2.54 -28.15 -27.92
CA ALA A 298 1.21 -27.57 -27.75
C ALA A 298 1.24 -26.37 -26.82
N ASN A 299 0.42 -25.39 -27.14
CA ASN A 299 0.13 -24.24 -26.30
C ASN A 299 -1.32 -23.81 -26.53
N VAL A 300 -2.21 -24.34 -25.73
CA VAL A 300 -3.65 -24.13 -25.91
C VAL A 300 -4.26 -23.43 -24.72
N LYS A 301 -5.17 -22.51 -24.98
CA LYS A 301 -5.83 -21.68 -23.97
C LYS A 301 -7.33 -21.97 -23.96
N THR A 302 -7.93 -22.01 -22.78
CA THR A 302 -9.39 -22.08 -22.63
C THR A 302 -10.04 -20.72 -22.86
N ALA A 303 -11.33 -20.72 -23.08
CA ALA A 303 -12.12 -19.50 -22.90
C ALA A 303 -12.05 -19.02 -21.44
N SER A 304 -12.21 -17.73 -21.23
CA SER A 304 -12.32 -17.13 -19.90
C SER A 304 -13.73 -17.31 -19.36
N LEU A 305 -13.87 -17.74 -18.11
CA LEU A 305 -15.15 -17.89 -17.42
C LEU A 305 -15.11 -17.26 -16.03
N ASP A 306 -16.26 -16.76 -15.61
CA ASP A 306 -16.50 -16.36 -14.22
C ASP A 306 -16.87 -17.60 -13.40
N ILE A 307 -16.12 -17.85 -12.32
CA ILE A 307 -16.36 -18.99 -11.44
C ILE A 307 -17.15 -18.49 -10.22
N PRO A 308 -18.42 -18.91 -10.05
CA PRO A 308 -19.22 -18.50 -8.89
C PRO A 308 -18.57 -18.86 -7.56
N ALA A 309 -19.00 -18.21 -6.50
CA ALA A 309 -18.53 -18.48 -5.15
C ALA A 309 -18.67 -19.98 -4.79
N LEU A 310 -17.64 -20.53 -4.16
CA LEU A 310 -17.64 -21.89 -3.60
C LEU A 310 -18.14 -22.97 -4.59
N SER A 311 -17.83 -22.82 -5.87
CA SER A 311 -18.33 -23.69 -6.93
C SER A 311 -17.23 -24.26 -7.83
N ARG A 312 -17.58 -25.29 -8.57
CA ARG A 312 -16.73 -25.92 -9.60
C ARG A 312 -17.24 -25.54 -10.98
N GLN A 313 -16.29 -25.33 -11.89
CA GLN A 313 -16.56 -25.08 -13.30
C GLN A 313 -15.54 -25.82 -14.16
N VAL A 314 -15.90 -26.05 -15.43
CA VAL A 314 -15.04 -26.73 -16.40
C VAL A 314 -14.58 -25.71 -17.43
N LEU A 315 -13.27 -25.54 -17.53
CA LEU A 315 -12.61 -24.73 -18.56
C LEU A 315 -12.18 -25.66 -19.68
N THR A 316 -12.61 -25.40 -20.93
CA THR A 316 -12.33 -26.27 -22.05
C THR A 316 -11.29 -25.68 -22.99
N ALA A 317 -10.29 -26.47 -23.37
CA ALA A 317 -9.30 -26.16 -24.39
C ALA A 317 -9.30 -27.24 -25.49
N TYR A 318 -8.90 -26.86 -26.70
CA TYR A 318 -8.84 -27.75 -27.85
C TYR A 318 -7.43 -27.78 -28.43
N TRP A 319 -6.92 -28.97 -28.69
CA TRP A 319 -5.61 -29.21 -29.26
C TRP A 319 -5.70 -30.10 -30.49
N ASP A 320 -5.19 -29.63 -31.63
CA ASP A 320 -5.01 -30.47 -32.82
C ASP A 320 -3.80 -31.35 -32.63
N THR A 321 -4.02 -32.68 -32.65
CA THR A 321 -2.99 -33.69 -32.46
C THR A 321 -2.46 -34.26 -33.76
N ALA A 322 -2.76 -33.65 -34.93
CA ALA A 322 -2.21 -34.04 -36.21
C ALA A 322 -0.65 -34.04 -36.18
N GLY A 323 -0.02 -35.15 -36.58
CA GLY A 323 1.43 -35.30 -36.56
C GLY A 323 2.07 -35.60 -35.21
N ILE A 324 1.30 -35.69 -34.13
CA ILE A 324 1.80 -36.11 -32.82
C ILE A 324 1.93 -37.65 -32.79
N LYS A 325 2.92 -38.16 -32.03
CA LYS A 325 3.17 -39.58 -31.86
C LYS A 325 2.67 -40.05 -30.49
N GLU A 326 2.44 -41.36 -30.39
CA GLU A 326 2.24 -41.97 -29.08
C GLU A 326 3.48 -41.84 -28.19
N GLY A 327 3.29 -41.66 -26.89
CA GLY A 327 4.38 -41.55 -25.94
C GLY A 327 4.05 -40.70 -24.70
N ASP A 328 5.07 -40.53 -23.86
CA ASP A 328 5.00 -39.69 -22.65
C ASP A 328 5.60 -38.32 -22.93
N TYR A 329 4.88 -37.30 -22.47
CA TYR A 329 5.17 -35.90 -22.64
C TYR A 329 5.13 -35.19 -21.30
N SER A 330 5.98 -34.18 -21.12
CA SER A 330 5.87 -33.27 -19.99
C SER A 330 4.95 -32.12 -20.35
N GLY A 331 4.33 -31.51 -19.36
CA GLY A 331 3.45 -30.37 -19.58
C GLY A 331 3.38 -29.42 -18.40
N LYS A 332 2.75 -28.28 -18.64
CA LYS A 332 2.43 -27.29 -17.63
C LYS A 332 1.01 -26.78 -17.83
N LEU A 333 0.29 -26.64 -16.74
CA LEU A 333 -0.96 -25.90 -16.70
C LEU A 333 -0.72 -24.58 -15.98
N LEU A 334 -1.07 -23.47 -16.63
CA LEU A 334 -1.08 -22.13 -16.07
C LEU A 334 -2.53 -21.70 -15.86
N LEU A 335 -2.99 -21.66 -14.60
CA LEU A 335 -4.32 -21.16 -14.25
C LEU A 335 -4.20 -19.67 -13.88
N ASN A 336 -4.90 -18.82 -14.63
CA ASN A 336 -4.87 -17.37 -14.50
C ASN A 336 -6.17 -16.87 -13.89
N TYR A 337 -6.10 -16.06 -12.84
CA TYR A 337 -7.23 -15.38 -12.19
C TYR A 337 -6.74 -14.24 -11.29
N ALA A 338 -7.49 -13.17 -11.18
CA ALA A 338 -7.25 -12.05 -10.26
C ALA A 338 -5.76 -11.57 -10.24
N ASN A 339 -5.15 -11.40 -11.41
CA ASN A 339 -3.73 -11.05 -11.59
C ASN A 339 -2.74 -12.04 -10.94
N ARG A 340 -3.16 -13.28 -10.75
CA ARG A 340 -2.33 -14.39 -10.26
C ARG A 340 -2.24 -15.46 -11.34
N VAL A 341 -1.11 -16.18 -11.35
CA VAL A 341 -0.89 -17.36 -12.18
C VAL A 341 -0.49 -18.52 -11.26
N ILE A 342 -1.24 -19.60 -11.29
CA ILE A 342 -0.88 -20.86 -10.63
C ILE A 342 -0.31 -21.80 -11.70
N GLU A 343 0.89 -22.27 -11.50
CA GLU A 343 1.53 -23.28 -12.35
C GLU A 343 1.38 -24.66 -11.72
N ARG A 344 1.01 -25.66 -12.54
CA ARG A 344 0.99 -27.09 -12.21
C ARG A 344 1.80 -27.83 -13.26
N GLU A 345 2.72 -28.65 -12.83
CA GLU A 345 3.40 -29.57 -13.72
C GLU A 345 2.49 -30.74 -14.10
N LEU A 346 2.56 -31.16 -15.35
CA LEU A 346 1.74 -32.20 -15.91
C LEU A 346 2.63 -33.32 -16.48
N LYS A 347 2.19 -34.56 -16.31
CA LYS A 347 2.63 -35.70 -17.12
C LYS A 347 1.48 -36.09 -18.04
N THR A 348 1.75 -36.16 -19.34
CA THR A 348 0.73 -36.43 -20.35
C THR A 348 1.15 -37.68 -21.10
N SER A 349 0.36 -38.77 -21.02
CA SER A 349 0.60 -40.01 -21.76
C SER A 349 -0.41 -40.11 -22.90
N ILE A 350 0.08 -40.19 -24.12
CA ILE A 350 -0.73 -40.21 -25.36
C ILE A 350 -0.65 -41.60 -25.95
N SER A 351 -1.81 -42.19 -26.23
CA SER A 351 -2.01 -43.40 -26.99
C SER A 351 -2.98 -43.22 -28.13
N LEU A 352 -3.18 -44.22 -28.98
CA LEU A 352 -4.08 -44.12 -30.15
C LEU A 352 -5.48 -43.61 -29.81
N ASN A 353 -6.03 -43.99 -28.65
CA ASN A 353 -7.43 -43.72 -28.31
C ASN A 353 -7.58 -43.01 -26.95
N SER A 354 -6.51 -42.57 -26.33
CA SER A 354 -6.61 -41.87 -25.05
C SER A 354 -5.46 -40.89 -24.81
N ILE A 355 -5.77 -39.80 -24.12
CA ILE A 355 -4.78 -38.95 -23.49
C ILE A 355 -5.06 -38.98 -21.99
N LYS A 356 -4.05 -39.39 -21.22
CA LYS A 356 -4.07 -39.39 -19.76
C LYS A 356 -3.21 -38.23 -19.26
N VAL A 357 -3.77 -37.38 -18.43
CA VAL A 357 -3.06 -36.24 -17.84
C VAL A 357 -3.00 -36.42 -16.33
N GLU A 358 -1.82 -36.36 -15.77
CA GLU A 358 -1.57 -36.42 -14.33
C GLU A 358 -0.96 -35.11 -13.89
N ILE A 359 -1.54 -34.50 -12.84
CA ILE A 359 -1.02 -33.29 -12.22
C ILE A 359 0.09 -33.70 -11.26
N ILE A 360 1.30 -33.16 -11.46
CA ILE A 360 2.48 -33.47 -10.64
C ILE A 360 2.84 -32.22 -9.82
N GLY A 361 3.22 -32.42 -8.54
CA GLY A 361 3.87 -31.42 -7.71
C GLY A 361 2.96 -30.45 -6.94
N ALA A 362 3.56 -29.79 -5.94
CA ALA A 362 2.93 -28.75 -5.16
C ALA A 362 2.69 -27.48 -6.00
N SER A 363 1.60 -26.76 -5.74
CA SER A 363 1.33 -25.49 -6.41
C SER A 363 2.43 -24.47 -6.13
N ILE A 364 3.13 -24.04 -7.18
CA ILE A 364 3.96 -22.84 -7.09
C ILE A 364 3.02 -21.66 -7.39
N THR A 365 2.59 -20.97 -6.34
CA THR A 365 1.83 -19.72 -6.51
C THR A 365 2.82 -18.61 -6.88
N ALA A 366 3.03 -18.39 -8.16
CA ALA A 366 3.72 -17.20 -8.63
C ALA A 366 2.77 -16.01 -8.42
N ARG A 367 2.97 -15.25 -7.35
CA ARG A 367 2.36 -13.95 -7.19
C ARG A 367 3.02 -13.04 -8.21
N ALA A 368 2.28 -12.54 -9.19
CA ALA A 368 2.70 -11.36 -9.94
C ALA A 368 2.66 -10.19 -8.95
N THR A 369 3.72 -10.05 -8.16
CA THR A 369 3.94 -8.84 -7.38
C THR A 369 4.30 -7.77 -8.40
N ALA A 370 3.40 -6.80 -8.60
CA ALA A 370 3.83 -5.45 -8.90
C ALA A 370 4.95 -5.14 -7.88
N ALA A 371 6.15 -4.83 -8.40
CA ALA A 371 7.39 -4.77 -7.65
C ALA A 371 7.36 -3.67 -6.58
N GLU A 372 6.99 -4.00 -5.36
CA GLU A 372 7.17 -3.12 -4.19
C GLU A 372 7.89 -3.78 -3.00
N GLY A 373 8.18 -5.08 -3.03
CA GLY A 373 8.84 -5.79 -1.93
C GLY A 373 10.34 -6.09 -2.11
N GLY A 374 10.90 -5.94 -3.31
CA GLY A 374 12.27 -6.34 -3.62
C GLY A 374 13.37 -5.36 -3.23
N LYS A 375 13.03 -4.09 -2.96
CA LYS A 375 14.03 -3.04 -2.72
C LYS A 375 14.69 -3.12 -1.33
N GLN A 376 13.99 -3.58 -0.31
CA GLN A 376 14.55 -3.65 1.04
C GLN A 376 15.64 -4.73 1.18
N ASN A 377 15.43 -5.90 0.60
CA ASN A 377 16.42 -6.98 0.67
C ASN A 377 17.66 -6.68 -0.20
N LEU A 378 17.49 -6.04 -1.35
CA LEU A 378 18.60 -5.63 -2.20
C LEU A 378 19.45 -4.54 -1.53
N ILE A 379 18.83 -3.57 -0.87
CA ILE A 379 19.50 -2.53 -0.08
C ILE A 379 20.26 -3.14 1.09
N PHE A 380 19.66 -4.12 1.78
CA PHE A 380 20.32 -4.81 2.90
C PHE A 380 21.55 -5.60 2.44
N ILE A 381 21.45 -6.31 1.32
CA ILE A 381 22.60 -7.03 0.72
C ILE A 381 23.69 -6.04 0.29
N LEU A 382 23.32 -4.92 -0.32
CA LEU A 382 24.27 -3.85 -0.72
C LEU A 382 24.99 -3.25 0.48
N ILE A 383 24.29 -3.00 1.58
CA ILE A 383 24.87 -2.49 2.82
C ILE A 383 25.85 -3.50 3.42
N VAL A 384 25.51 -4.79 3.45
CA VAL A 384 26.39 -5.85 3.97
C VAL A 384 27.65 -5.98 3.12
N VAL A 385 27.52 -5.93 1.79
CA VAL A 385 28.67 -5.95 0.85
C VAL A 385 29.57 -4.70 1.07
N LEU A 386 28.97 -3.54 1.27
CA LEU A 386 29.71 -2.29 1.54
C LEU A 386 30.51 -2.37 2.84
N ILE A 387 29.92 -2.93 3.90
CA ILE A 387 30.60 -3.13 5.18
C ILE A 387 31.80 -4.09 5.04
N ILE A 388 31.63 -5.18 4.29
CA ILE A 388 32.71 -6.16 4.04
C ILE A 388 33.87 -5.51 3.25
N ILE A 389 33.57 -4.71 2.23
CA ILE A 389 34.57 -3.99 1.43
C ILE A 389 35.32 -3.00 2.30
N ASN A 390 34.62 -2.21 3.13
CA ASN A 390 35.25 -1.25 4.03
C ASN A 390 36.12 -1.93 5.09
N ALA A 391 35.68 -3.05 5.64
CA ALA A 391 36.48 -3.84 6.58
C ALA A 391 37.75 -4.42 5.93
N ALA A 392 37.64 -4.93 4.72
CA ALA A 392 38.79 -5.42 3.93
C ALA A 392 39.80 -4.30 3.62
N TRP A 393 39.30 -3.10 3.28
CA TRP A 393 40.12 -1.90 3.04
C TRP A 393 40.85 -1.46 4.35
N PHE A 394 40.13 -1.42 5.45
CA PHE A 394 40.72 -1.07 6.75
C PHE A 394 41.81 -2.04 7.15
N ILE A 395 41.62 -3.36 6.96
CA ILE A 395 42.63 -4.38 7.26
C ILE A 395 43.84 -4.24 6.32
N TYR A 396 43.60 -3.94 5.03
CA TYR A 396 44.65 -3.73 4.05
C TYR A 396 45.54 -2.55 4.41
N PHE A 397 44.96 -1.38 4.76
CA PHE A 397 45.73 -0.20 5.16
C PHE A 397 46.44 -0.39 6.51
N LYS A 398 45.85 -1.05 7.48
CA LYS A 398 46.49 -1.38 8.77
C LYS A 398 47.70 -2.30 8.59
N ARG A 399 47.70 -3.16 7.58
CA ARG A 399 48.89 -4.00 7.26
C ARG A 399 49.97 -3.25 6.50
N LYS A 400 49.61 -2.25 5.70
CA LYS A 400 50.59 -1.47 4.91
C LYS A 400 51.25 -0.37 5.72
N GLY A 401 50.67 0.09 6.82
CA GLY A 401 51.27 1.06 7.74
C GLY A 401 52.21 0.46 8.82
N LYS A 402 52.49 -0.86 8.73
CA LYS A 402 53.45 -1.57 9.62
C LYS A 402 54.69 -2.07 8.89
N LYS A 403 54.99 -1.53 7.71
CA LYS A 403 56.30 -1.73 7.05
C LYS A 403 57.06 -0.41 6.95
#